data_507ce0e66b6ff03752233dcff8a2dc38
#
_entry.id   507ce0e66b6ff03752233dcff8a2dc38
#
_cell.length_a   1.000
_cell.length_b   1.000
_cell.length_c   1.000
_cell.angle_alpha   90.00
_cell.angle_beta   90.00
_cell.angle_gamma   90.00
#
_symmetry.space_group_name_H-M   'P 1'
#
loop_
_entity.id
_entity.type
_entity.pdbx_description
1 polymer ?
#
loop_
_entity_poly.entity_id
_entity_poly.type
_entity_poly.pdbx_seq_one_letter_code
_entity_poly.pdbx_strand_id
1 'polypeptide(L)'
;MKKSGIWVWAVVLVGFSCAAQAADDRQLPAAAKPSLTVTVVTPQTASMAQKISANGNLAAWQEAIIGAEAHGLKITEVRVNVGDRVQRGDVLAVLQADTLRAELAQAEAVLAEATASAQEAKAQSDRARSLQQQGFFSNAQLSQTLAADASAQARVQSARAMVQLQTVRLTQTQVRAPDAGVISARQATVGSVVGAGTELFRLIRQGRIEWRAEVTAAEMGRIQVGAPVQVKAASGQLLQGKVRMVAPSVDAQTRNAIVYVDLPAATGSARAGMYAQGEIALGQSQALTVPQSAVVVRDGFSYVYTVGADQKVSQFKVQTGRQSGDRVEVTSGLKADARVVASGGAFLNHGDTVRVVDAPAVQAAPAATATK
;
A
#
# COMPACT_ATOMS: atom_id res chain seq x y z
N MET A 1 -42.44 -43.16 66.46
CA MET A 1 -43.05 -42.63 67.71
C MET A 1 -44.02 -41.52 67.32
N LYS A 2 -45.29 -41.82 67.68
CA LYS A 2 -46.35 -40.94 68.22
C LYS A 2 -46.75 -39.74 67.36
N LYS A 3 -47.94 -39.55 66.95
CA LYS A 3 -49.37 -39.77 67.35
C LYS A 3 -50.06 -38.51 66.71
N SER A 4 -51.02 -38.72 65.82
CA SER A 4 -52.48 -38.77 66.04
C SER A 4 -53.14 -37.45 66.31
N GLY A 5 -54.21 -37.13 65.54
CA GLY A 5 -55.18 -36.09 65.84
C GLY A 5 -56.23 -35.97 64.75
N ILE A 6 -57.19 -36.88 64.75
CA ILE A 6 -58.49 -36.87 64.09
C ILE A 6 -59.39 -35.85 64.81
N TRP A 7 -60.20 -35.09 64.04
CA TRP A 7 -61.56 -34.67 64.49
C TRP A 7 -62.51 -34.48 63.32
N VAL A 8 -63.54 -35.21 63.36
CA VAL A 8 -64.75 -35.29 62.50
C VAL A 8 -65.83 -34.38 63.12
N TRP A 9 -66.68 -33.76 62.27
CA TRP A 9 -68.12 -33.45 62.50
C TRP A 9 -68.64 -32.93 61.18
N ALA A 10 -69.43 -33.63 60.36
CA ALA A 10 -70.84 -34.03 60.42
C ALA A 10 -71.82 -32.85 60.01
N VAL A 11 -72.35 -33.01 58.79
CA VAL A 11 -73.73 -32.96 58.31
C VAL A 11 -74.65 -31.78 58.69
N VAL A 12 -75.18 -31.07 57.67
CA VAL A 12 -76.59 -30.77 57.50
C VAL A 12 -76.94 -30.59 56.00
N LEU A 13 -77.88 -31.45 55.56
CA LEU A 13 -78.61 -31.40 54.29
C LEU A 13 -79.72 -30.35 54.38
N VAL A 14 -79.81 -29.39 53.45
CA VAL A 14 -81.11 -28.77 53.08
C VAL A 14 -81.14 -28.68 51.54
N GLY A 15 -82.07 -29.38 50.95
CA GLY A 15 -82.37 -29.34 49.56
C GLY A 15 -83.20 -28.07 49.21
N PHE A 16 -82.89 -27.52 48.04
CA PHE A 16 -83.83 -26.66 47.37
C PHE A 16 -83.68 -26.86 45.86
N SER A 17 -84.70 -27.44 45.29
CA SER A 17 -84.86 -27.56 43.82
C SER A 17 -85.22 -26.22 43.26
N CYS A 18 -84.54 -25.72 42.22
CA CYS A 18 -85.13 -24.82 41.27
C CYS A 18 -84.40 -24.81 39.95
N ALA A 19 -85.12 -25.09 38.92
CA ALA A 19 -85.09 -24.62 37.54
C ALA A 19 -83.79 -24.54 36.78
N ALA A 20 -83.66 -25.37 35.76
CA ALA A 20 -82.79 -25.27 34.62
C ALA A 20 -83.16 -23.97 33.82
N GLN A 21 -82.21 -23.05 33.67
CA GLN A 21 -82.14 -22.07 32.61
C GLN A 21 -80.89 -22.30 31.78
N ALA A 22 -81.10 -22.71 30.54
CA ALA A 22 -80.09 -22.80 29.52
C ALA A 22 -79.53 -21.39 29.26
N ALA A 23 -78.33 -21.06 29.74
CA ALA A 23 -77.58 -19.87 29.35
C ALA A 23 -76.87 -20.21 28.03
N ASP A 24 -77.34 -19.53 27.01
CA ASP A 24 -76.75 -19.45 25.68
C ASP A 24 -75.32 -18.92 25.81
N ASP A 25 -74.34 -19.81 25.67
CA ASP A 25 -72.89 -19.52 25.73
C ASP A 25 -72.51 -18.84 24.41
N ARG A 26 -72.91 -17.55 24.27
CA ARG A 26 -72.33 -16.65 23.24
C ARG A 26 -70.85 -16.42 23.60
N GLN A 27 -70.00 -17.27 23.08
CA GLN A 27 -68.60 -16.95 22.97
C GLN A 27 -68.43 -15.60 22.28
N LEU A 28 -68.19 -14.55 23.07
CA LEU A 28 -67.73 -13.27 22.59
C LEU A 28 -66.46 -13.51 21.76
N PRO A 29 -66.37 -13.04 20.49
CA PRO A 29 -65.12 -13.18 19.72
C PRO A 29 -63.98 -12.55 20.52
N ALA A 30 -62.97 -13.32 20.76
CA ALA A 30 -61.74 -12.85 21.42
C ALA A 30 -61.31 -11.54 20.75
N ALA A 31 -61.27 -10.45 21.54
CA ALA A 31 -60.86 -9.14 21.06
C ALA A 31 -59.54 -9.30 20.31
N ALA A 32 -59.57 -9.04 19.03
CA ALA A 32 -58.40 -9.06 18.17
C ALA A 32 -57.32 -8.21 18.86
N LYS A 33 -56.20 -8.83 19.22
CA LYS A 33 -55.04 -8.11 19.77
C LYS A 33 -54.74 -6.94 18.85
N PRO A 34 -54.47 -5.71 19.36
CA PRO A 34 -54.19 -4.57 18.50
C PRO A 34 -53.04 -4.90 17.55
N SER A 35 -53.35 -4.89 16.25
CA SER A 35 -52.36 -5.17 15.20
C SER A 35 -51.28 -4.10 15.24
N LEU A 36 -50.04 -4.49 15.52
CA LEU A 36 -48.90 -3.59 15.39
C LEU A 36 -48.84 -3.09 13.93
N THR A 37 -48.68 -1.80 13.76
CA THR A 37 -48.51 -1.23 12.41
C THR A 37 -47.06 -1.32 12.02
N VAL A 38 -46.76 -1.93 10.90
CA VAL A 38 -45.41 -2.13 10.38
C VAL A 38 -45.28 -1.60 8.97
N THR A 39 -44.10 -1.09 8.66
CA THR A 39 -43.74 -0.68 7.30
C THR A 39 -43.04 -1.83 6.61
N VAL A 40 -43.46 -2.15 5.38
CA VAL A 40 -42.90 -3.26 4.60
C VAL A 40 -42.13 -2.72 3.40
N VAL A 41 -40.99 -3.35 3.11
CA VAL A 41 -40.15 -3.10 1.93
C VAL A 41 -39.77 -4.44 1.27
N THR A 42 -39.51 -4.40 -0.01
CA THR A 42 -38.90 -5.53 -0.73
C THR A 42 -37.38 -5.39 -0.69
N PRO A 43 -36.64 -6.50 -0.49
CA PRO A 43 -35.19 -6.51 -0.66
C PRO A 43 -34.81 -5.96 -2.05
N GLN A 44 -33.74 -5.22 -2.11
CA GLN A 44 -33.26 -4.64 -3.38
C GLN A 44 -31.85 -5.12 -3.66
N THR A 45 -31.59 -5.47 -4.91
CA THR A 45 -30.23 -5.72 -5.35
C THR A 45 -29.53 -4.37 -5.53
N ALA A 46 -28.48 -4.16 -4.76
CA ALA A 46 -27.66 -2.94 -4.82
C ALA A 46 -26.19 -3.28 -5.08
N SER A 47 -25.52 -2.37 -5.77
CA SER A 47 -24.08 -2.46 -5.96
C SER A 47 -23.37 -2.06 -4.69
N MET A 48 -22.60 -2.98 -4.10
CA MET A 48 -21.85 -2.76 -2.86
C MET A 48 -20.36 -2.85 -3.12
N ALA A 49 -19.61 -1.87 -2.60
CA ALA A 49 -18.17 -1.88 -2.70
C ALA A 49 -17.58 -3.08 -1.95
N GLN A 50 -16.67 -3.77 -2.62
CA GLN A 50 -15.83 -4.78 -2.00
C GLN A 50 -14.49 -4.17 -1.64
N LYS A 51 -14.06 -4.35 -0.40
CA LYS A 51 -12.79 -3.85 0.12
C LYS A 51 -12.11 -4.92 0.93
N ILE A 52 -10.79 -4.93 0.92
CA ILE A 52 -9.94 -5.69 1.85
C ILE A 52 -9.26 -4.68 2.76
N SER A 53 -9.38 -4.89 4.06
CA SER A 53 -8.61 -4.14 5.06
C SER A 53 -7.29 -4.85 5.29
N ALA A 54 -6.20 -4.13 5.19
CA ALA A 54 -4.87 -4.65 5.40
C ALA A 54 -4.06 -3.72 6.31
N ASN A 55 -3.08 -4.31 6.95
CA ASN A 55 -2.10 -3.61 7.77
C ASN A 55 -0.74 -3.68 7.09
N GLY A 56 0.17 -2.78 7.43
CA GLY A 56 1.52 -2.83 6.88
C GLY A 56 2.33 -1.60 7.22
N ASN A 57 3.53 -1.53 6.69
CA ASN A 57 4.45 -0.44 6.95
C ASN A 57 4.65 0.43 5.72
N LEU A 58 4.80 1.72 5.95
CA LEU A 58 5.34 2.63 4.95
C LEU A 58 6.83 2.36 4.81
N ALA A 59 7.31 2.23 3.60
CA ALA A 59 8.73 1.99 3.31
C ALA A 59 9.20 2.91 2.19
N ALA A 60 10.49 3.13 2.11
CA ALA A 60 11.07 3.71 0.90
C ALA A 60 10.79 2.80 -0.29
N TRP A 61 10.34 3.36 -1.42
CA TRP A 61 10.18 2.59 -2.65
C TRP A 61 11.49 1.95 -3.10
N GLN A 62 12.56 2.72 -3.06
CA GLN A 62 13.93 2.26 -3.26
C GLN A 62 14.88 3.09 -2.39
N GLU A 63 15.80 2.41 -1.72
CA GLU A 63 16.93 3.05 -1.07
C GLU A 63 18.20 2.80 -1.89
N ALA A 64 18.93 3.88 -2.19
CA ALA A 64 20.27 3.80 -2.74
C ALA A 64 21.27 3.89 -1.59
N ILE A 65 22.13 2.91 -1.47
CA ILE A 65 23.29 2.93 -0.57
C ILE A 65 24.43 3.63 -1.32
N ILE A 66 24.93 4.71 -0.75
CA ILE A 66 26.00 5.50 -1.32
C ILE A 66 27.26 5.22 -0.49
N GLY A 67 28.17 4.46 -1.09
CA GLY A 67 29.45 4.09 -0.49
C GLY A 67 30.62 4.93 -0.99
N ALA A 68 31.75 4.84 -0.29
CA ALA A 68 33.02 5.36 -0.78
C ALA A 68 33.54 4.51 -1.93
N GLU A 69 33.90 5.14 -3.05
CA GLU A 69 34.58 4.46 -4.17
C GLU A 69 36.10 4.45 -3.97
N ALA A 70 36.64 5.50 -3.33
CA ALA A 70 38.05 5.63 -3.02
C ALA A 70 38.40 4.87 -1.74
N HIS A 71 39.66 4.41 -1.64
CA HIS A 71 40.14 3.64 -0.51
C HIS A 71 41.22 4.41 0.26
N GLY A 72 41.19 4.35 1.59
CA GLY A 72 42.21 4.90 2.48
C GLY A 72 42.25 6.41 2.56
N LEU A 73 41.20 7.11 2.13
CA LEU A 73 41.12 8.56 2.16
C LEU A 73 40.28 9.05 3.35
N LYS A 74 40.71 10.18 3.92
CA LYS A 74 40.00 10.84 5.03
C LYS A 74 38.89 11.73 4.47
N ILE A 75 37.72 11.72 5.12
CA ILE A 75 36.64 12.67 4.86
C ILE A 75 37.05 14.05 5.36
N THR A 76 37.13 15.03 4.47
CA THR A 76 37.44 16.41 4.81
C THR A 76 36.20 17.26 5.02
N GLU A 77 35.12 16.96 4.31
CA GLU A 77 33.89 17.75 4.36
C GLU A 77 32.68 16.84 4.17
N VAL A 78 31.60 17.13 4.91
CA VAL A 78 30.29 16.53 4.72
C VAL A 78 29.29 17.68 4.50
N ARG A 79 28.59 17.69 3.35
CA ARG A 79 27.77 18.79 2.91
C ARG A 79 26.28 18.62 3.20
N VAL A 80 25.85 17.41 3.52
CA VAL A 80 24.43 17.09 3.71
C VAL A 80 24.19 16.36 5.01
N ASN A 81 22.96 16.50 5.53
CA ASN A 81 22.48 15.83 6.73
C ASN A 81 21.26 14.93 6.43
N VAL A 82 20.87 14.15 7.42
CA VAL A 82 19.64 13.35 7.37
C VAL A 82 18.43 14.29 7.23
N GLY A 83 17.57 13.99 6.26
CA GLY A 83 16.39 14.80 5.93
C GLY A 83 16.60 15.78 4.76
N ASP A 84 17.84 16.04 4.35
CA ASP A 84 18.12 16.95 3.24
C ASP A 84 17.67 16.36 1.90
N ARG A 85 17.18 17.24 1.03
CA ARG A 85 16.87 16.90 -0.35
C ARG A 85 18.06 17.20 -1.24
N VAL A 86 18.40 16.24 -2.08
CA VAL A 86 19.53 16.33 -3.01
C VAL A 86 19.09 16.03 -4.42
N GLN A 87 19.81 16.59 -5.39
CA GLN A 87 19.66 16.31 -6.81
C GLN A 87 20.72 15.30 -7.25
N ARG A 88 20.48 14.65 -8.40
CA ARG A 88 21.48 13.77 -9.01
C ARG A 88 22.76 14.56 -9.31
N GLY A 89 23.90 14.04 -8.85
CA GLY A 89 25.22 14.65 -9.05
C GLY A 89 25.67 15.61 -7.93
N ASP A 90 24.78 15.98 -6.99
CA ASP A 90 25.16 16.81 -5.84
C ASP A 90 26.28 16.15 -5.04
N VAL A 91 27.25 16.95 -4.57
CA VAL A 91 28.37 16.49 -3.75
C VAL A 91 27.89 16.37 -2.30
N LEU A 92 27.88 15.14 -1.79
CA LEU A 92 27.45 14.82 -0.43
C LEU A 92 28.59 14.91 0.57
N ALA A 93 29.79 14.44 0.16
CA ALA A 93 30.99 14.51 0.96
C ALA A 93 32.23 14.65 0.06
N VAL A 94 33.31 15.18 0.63
CA VAL A 94 34.60 15.36 -0.04
C VAL A 94 35.65 14.59 0.75
N LEU A 95 36.45 13.80 0.03
CA LEU A 95 37.59 13.07 0.58
C LEU A 95 38.89 13.86 0.32
N GLN A 96 39.88 13.63 1.11
CA GLN A 96 41.21 14.24 0.95
C GLN A 96 41.83 13.83 -0.39
N ALA A 97 42.13 14.82 -1.24
CA ALA A 97 42.53 14.60 -2.63
C ALA A 97 43.98 15.04 -2.93
N ASP A 98 44.75 15.48 -1.92
CA ASP A 98 46.02 16.15 -2.15
C ASP A 98 47.05 15.24 -2.83
N THR A 99 47.15 13.96 -2.40
CA THR A 99 48.04 12.96 -3.02
C THR A 99 47.60 12.66 -4.46
N LEU A 100 46.33 12.50 -4.70
CA LEU A 100 45.77 12.20 -6.03
C LEU A 100 45.95 13.38 -7.00
N ARG A 101 45.88 14.61 -6.51
CA ARG A 101 46.19 15.82 -7.33
C ARG A 101 47.65 15.84 -7.73
N ALA A 102 48.58 15.50 -6.80
CA ALA A 102 50.00 15.39 -7.11
C ALA A 102 50.29 14.28 -8.13
N GLU A 103 49.66 13.11 -8.00
CA GLU A 103 49.80 12.01 -8.95
C GLU A 103 49.25 12.38 -10.34
N LEU A 104 48.13 13.10 -10.40
CA LEU A 104 47.58 13.61 -11.67
C LEU A 104 48.56 14.60 -12.33
N ALA A 105 49.10 15.57 -11.57
CA ALA A 105 50.08 16.52 -12.09
C ALA A 105 51.33 15.84 -12.62
N GLN A 106 51.80 14.78 -11.95
CA GLN A 106 52.92 13.96 -12.43
C GLN A 106 52.56 13.27 -13.76
N ALA A 107 51.40 12.65 -13.87
CA ALA A 107 50.95 11.98 -15.10
C ALA A 107 50.80 12.96 -16.27
N GLU A 108 50.32 14.18 -15.99
CA GLU A 108 50.24 15.25 -16.98
C GLU A 108 51.62 15.71 -17.48
N ALA A 109 52.63 15.79 -16.59
CA ALA A 109 53.99 16.07 -16.96
C ALA A 109 54.59 15.01 -17.88
N VAL A 110 54.35 13.71 -17.57
CA VAL A 110 54.78 12.59 -18.42
C VAL A 110 54.10 12.63 -19.80
N LEU A 111 52.83 13.01 -19.86
CA LEU A 111 52.11 13.18 -21.12
C LEU A 111 52.73 14.32 -21.95
N ALA A 112 53.10 15.42 -21.31
CA ALA A 112 53.74 16.56 -21.99
C ALA A 112 55.09 16.18 -22.58
N GLU A 113 55.94 15.43 -21.82
CA GLU A 113 57.22 14.89 -22.32
C GLU A 113 57.02 13.95 -23.50
N ALA A 114 56.11 12.97 -23.38
CA ALA A 114 55.81 12.04 -24.47
C ALA A 114 55.31 12.76 -25.72
N THR A 115 54.50 13.80 -25.55
CA THR A 115 53.96 14.61 -26.66
C THR A 115 55.09 15.37 -27.36
N ALA A 116 56.02 15.98 -26.62
CA ALA A 116 57.18 16.69 -27.20
C ALA A 116 58.07 15.70 -27.99
N SER A 117 58.36 14.53 -27.42
CA SER A 117 59.13 13.46 -28.09
C SER A 117 58.45 12.96 -29.38
N ALA A 118 57.12 12.82 -29.34
CA ALA A 118 56.35 12.40 -30.54
C ALA A 118 56.33 13.48 -31.63
N GLN A 119 56.31 14.77 -31.24
CA GLN A 119 56.41 15.88 -32.20
C GLN A 119 57.78 15.89 -32.88
N GLU A 120 58.87 15.63 -32.14
CA GLU A 120 60.22 15.51 -32.67
C GLU A 120 60.30 14.34 -33.64
N ALA A 121 59.88 13.12 -33.23
CA ALA A 121 59.90 11.95 -34.06
C ALA A 121 59.08 12.11 -35.35
N LYS A 122 57.91 12.76 -35.24
CA LYS A 122 57.08 13.09 -36.38
C LYS A 122 57.79 14.06 -37.36
N ALA A 123 58.40 15.13 -36.86
CA ALA A 123 59.16 16.05 -37.68
C ALA A 123 60.38 15.37 -38.38
N GLN A 124 61.00 14.37 -37.71
CA GLN A 124 62.08 13.57 -38.32
C GLN A 124 61.49 12.65 -39.43
N SER A 125 60.39 11.98 -39.18
CA SER A 125 59.77 11.12 -40.18
C SER A 125 59.26 11.88 -41.42
N ASP A 126 58.70 13.06 -41.21
CA ASP A 126 58.26 13.95 -42.32
C ASP A 126 59.43 14.45 -43.17
N ARG A 127 60.56 14.82 -42.54
CA ARG A 127 61.81 15.13 -43.24
C ARG A 127 62.37 13.94 -44.03
N ALA A 128 62.40 12.74 -43.37
CA ALA A 128 62.87 11.52 -44.03
C ALA A 128 62.03 11.15 -45.25
N ARG A 129 60.71 11.34 -45.22
CA ARG A 129 59.82 11.14 -46.40
C ARG A 129 60.21 12.10 -47.54
N SER A 130 60.40 13.36 -47.22
CA SER A 130 60.79 14.36 -48.24
C SER A 130 62.15 14.06 -48.91
N LEU A 131 63.15 13.68 -48.12
CA LEU A 131 64.46 13.31 -48.59
C LEU A 131 64.47 12.01 -49.42
N GLN A 132 63.64 11.04 -49.04
CA GLN A 132 63.47 9.79 -49.82
C GLN A 132 62.87 10.04 -51.17
N GLN A 133 61.86 10.94 -51.28
CA GLN A 133 61.27 11.34 -52.55
C GLN A 133 62.31 11.99 -53.49
N GLN A 134 63.33 12.64 -52.91
CA GLN A 134 64.43 13.26 -53.64
C GLN A 134 65.60 12.27 -53.95
N GLY A 135 65.49 10.99 -53.53
CA GLY A 135 66.49 9.99 -53.73
C GLY A 135 67.69 9.98 -52.74
N PHE A 136 67.66 10.83 -51.70
CA PHE A 136 68.75 10.97 -50.74
C PHE A 136 68.59 10.09 -49.50
N PHE A 137 67.52 9.26 -49.35
CA PHE A 137 67.27 8.46 -48.21
C PHE A 137 66.85 7.03 -48.56
N SER A 138 67.47 6.02 -47.91
CA SER A 138 67.17 4.62 -48.24
C SER A 138 65.82 4.19 -47.63
N ASN A 139 65.19 3.19 -48.26
CA ASN A 139 63.89 2.63 -47.74
C ASN A 139 64.05 2.05 -46.34
N ALA A 140 65.23 1.48 -45.96
CA ALA A 140 65.47 0.94 -44.64
C ALA A 140 65.49 2.07 -43.59
N GLN A 141 66.17 3.19 -43.89
CA GLN A 141 66.24 4.36 -42.99
C GLN A 141 64.86 5.03 -42.88
N LEU A 142 64.08 5.12 -43.92
CA LEU A 142 62.71 5.62 -43.85
C LEU A 142 61.85 4.74 -42.95
N SER A 143 61.90 3.41 -43.13
CA SER A 143 61.15 2.47 -42.30
C SER A 143 61.51 2.57 -40.82
N GLN A 144 62.80 2.81 -40.48
CA GLN A 144 63.25 3.01 -39.13
C GLN A 144 62.68 4.31 -38.49
N THR A 145 62.69 5.42 -39.22
CA THR A 145 62.13 6.70 -38.72
C THR A 145 60.63 6.65 -38.60
N LEU A 146 59.92 5.96 -39.49
CA LEU A 146 58.48 5.73 -39.38
C LEU A 146 58.13 4.85 -38.17
N ALA A 147 58.90 3.79 -37.90
CA ALA A 147 58.74 2.97 -36.71
C ALA A 147 58.99 3.74 -35.41
N ALA A 148 59.98 4.65 -35.41
CA ALA A 148 60.27 5.53 -34.27
C ALA A 148 59.11 6.52 -34.00
N ASP A 149 58.55 7.14 -35.06
CA ASP A 149 57.37 8.01 -34.96
C ASP A 149 56.18 7.20 -34.40
N ALA A 150 55.87 6.04 -34.97
CA ALA A 150 54.76 5.19 -34.50
C ALA A 150 54.99 4.79 -33.02
N SER A 151 56.20 4.47 -32.60
CA SER A 151 56.56 4.15 -31.21
C SER A 151 56.32 5.35 -30.28
N ALA A 152 56.77 6.55 -30.70
CA ALA A 152 56.55 7.77 -29.91
C ALA A 152 55.09 8.13 -29.76
N GLN A 153 54.28 7.97 -30.84
CA GLN A 153 52.85 8.15 -30.78
C GLN A 153 52.17 7.15 -29.85
N ALA A 154 52.60 5.88 -29.84
CA ALA A 154 52.09 4.87 -28.92
C ALA A 154 52.39 5.25 -27.44
N ARG A 155 53.55 5.85 -27.15
CA ARG A 155 53.90 6.38 -25.80
C ARG A 155 52.95 7.50 -25.37
N VAL A 156 52.57 8.42 -26.29
CA VAL A 156 51.57 9.49 -26.04
C VAL A 156 50.23 8.84 -25.63
N GLN A 157 49.79 7.80 -26.35
CA GLN A 157 48.52 7.14 -26.01
C GLN A 157 48.57 6.48 -24.65
N SER A 158 49.69 5.83 -24.29
CA SER A 158 49.91 5.24 -22.96
C SER A 158 49.89 6.28 -21.86
N ALA A 159 50.61 7.40 -22.03
CA ALA A 159 50.64 8.49 -21.07
C ALA A 159 49.26 9.18 -20.91
N ARG A 160 48.51 9.32 -22.01
CA ARG A 160 47.13 9.85 -21.97
C ARG A 160 46.19 8.93 -21.17
N ALA A 161 46.30 7.59 -21.35
CA ALA A 161 45.53 6.64 -20.55
C ALA A 161 45.85 6.75 -19.04
N MET A 162 47.15 7.00 -18.70
CA MET A 162 47.53 7.24 -17.30
C MET A 162 46.92 8.50 -16.71
N VAL A 163 46.89 9.61 -17.44
CA VAL A 163 46.21 10.88 -17.04
C VAL A 163 44.70 10.60 -16.81
N GLN A 164 44.08 9.88 -17.73
CA GLN A 164 42.66 9.50 -17.59
C GLN A 164 42.40 8.66 -16.32
N LEU A 165 43.26 7.69 -16.02
CA LEU A 165 43.16 6.87 -14.81
C LEU A 165 43.21 7.75 -13.54
N GLN A 166 44.20 8.67 -13.46
CA GLN A 166 44.31 9.55 -12.29
C GLN A 166 43.17 10.52 -12.19
N THR A 167 42.64 11.00 -13.32
CA THR A 167 41.43 11.85 -13.35
C THR A 167 40.22 11.11 -12.77
N VAL A 168 39.99 9.84 -13.14
CA VAL A 168 38.91 9.03 -12.58
C VAL A 168 39.09 8.87 -11.06
N ARG A 169 40.31 8.53 -10.59
CA ARG A 169 40.58 8.43 -9.15
C ARG A 169 40.32 9.74 -8.41
N LEU A 170 40.68 10.88 -9.01
CA LEU A 170 40.39 12.19 -8.42
C LEU A 170 38.87 12.46 -8.37
N THR A 171 38.10 12.11 -9.39
CA THR A 171 36.64 12.27 -9.36
C THR A 171 35.97 11.44 -8.27
N GLN A 172 36.50 10.27 -7.97
CA GLN A 172 36.02 9.38 -6.89
C GLN A 172 36.25 9.95 -5.49
N THR A 173 37.04 11.02 -5.33
CA THR A 173 37.14 11.73 -4.05
C THR A 173 35.92 12.57 -3.71
N GLN A 174 35.03 12.82 -4.65
CA GLN A 174 33.77 13.50 -4.44
C GLN A 174 32.64 12.46 -4.42
N VAL A 175 32.12 12.19 -3.24
CA VAL A 175 30.94 11.30 -3.08
C VAL A 175 29.72 12.07 -3.57
N ARG A 176 29.09 11.58 -4.64
CA ARG A 176 27.96 12.24 -5.28
C ARG A 176 26.67 11.43 -5.17
N ALA A 177 25.54 12.14 -5.17
CA ALA A 177 24.21 11.52 -5.21
C ALA A 177 23.97 10.84 -6.57
N PRO A 178 23.63 9.54 -6.59
CA PRO A 178 23.35 8.80 -7.83
C PRO A 178 22.00 9.18 -8.46
N ASP A 179 21.07 9.71 -7.64
CA ASP A 179 19.74 10.13 -8.06
C ASP A 179 19.25 11.28 -7.18
N ALA A 180 18.17 11.96 -7.59
CA ALA A 180 17.47 12.90 -6.74
C ALA A 180 16.75 12.15 -5.61
N GLY A 181 16.65 12.74 -4.41
CA GLY A 181 15.98 12.10 -3.29
C GLY A 181 16.14 12.81 -1.96
N VAL A 182 15.91 12.04 -0.88
CA VAL A 182 16.04 12.51 0.50
C VAL A 182 17.03 11.60 1.24
N ILE A 183 17.99 12.17 1.93
CA ILE A 183 18.95 11.42 2.75
C ILE A 183 18.23 10.80 3.95
N SER A 184 18.20 9.46 4.01
CA SER A 184 17.56 8.72 5.12
C SER A 184 18.52 8.37 6.25
N ALA A 185 19.81 8.17 5.93
CA ALA A 185 20.83 7.91 6.92
C ALA A 185 22.19 8.50 6.51
N ARG A 186 23.00 8.89 7.47
CA ARG A 186 24.36 9.42 7.29
C ARG A 186 25.31 8.76 8.29
N GLN A 187 26.26 8.00 7.77
CA GLN A 187 27.36 7.42 8.54
C GLN A 187 28.67 8.20 8.34
N ALA A 188 28.73 9.03 7.29
CA ALA A 188 29.89 9.86 6.98
C ALA A 188 30.16 10.86 8.12
N THR A 189 31.40 10.83 8.65
CA THR A 189 31.88 11.73 9.72
C THR A 189 33.19 12.36 9.28
N VAL A 190 33.30 13.68 9.41
CA VAL A 190 34.52 14.43 9.09
C VAL A 190 35.66 13.89 9.94
N GLY A 191 36.81 13.63 9.31
CA GLY A 191 37.99 13.08 9.95
C GLY A 191 38.12 11.57 9.90
N SER A 192 37.04 10.82 9.59
CA SER A 192 37.11 9.36 9.42
C SER A 192 37.84 8.97 8.13
N VAL A 193 38.58 7.89 8.17
CA VAL A 193 39.19 7.28 6.99
C VAL A 193 38.27 6.18 6.49
N VAL A 194 37.98 6.21 5.19
CA VAL A 194 37.03 5.29 4.57
C VAL A 194 37.71 4.25 3.71
N GLY A 195 37.14 3.04 3.68
CA GLY A 195 37.49 1.99 2.74
C GLY A 195 36.53 1.95 1.55
N ALA A 196 36.95 1.37 0.45
CA ALA A 196 36.08 1.16 -0.70
C ALA A 196 34.85 0.30 -0.28
N GLY A 197 33.66 0.70 -0.69
CA GLY A 197 32.42 0.03 -0.34
C GLY A 197 31.84 0.39 1.03
N THR A 198 32.54 1.18 1.87
CA THR A 198 31.99 1.65 3.14
C THR A 198 30.77 2.52 2.90
N GLU A 199 29.63 2.16 3.50
CA GLU A 199 28.39 2.95 3.41
C GLU A 199 28.60 4.31 4.08
N LEU A 200 28.30 5.38 3.36
CA LEU A 200 28.38 6.76 3.83
C LEU A 200 27.03 7.42 3.99
N PHE A 201 26.13 7.16 3.07
CA PHE A 201 24.77 7.70 3.06
C PHE A 201 23.77 6.66 2.57
N ARG A 202 22.52 6.83 2.99
CA ARG A 202 21.35 6.22 2.36
C ARG A 202 20.46 7.29 1.78
N LEU A 203 19.95 7.05 0.60
CA LEU A 203 19.11 7.96 -0.15
C LEU A 203 17.80 7.28 -0.50
N ILE A 204 16.67 7.84 -0.06
CA ILE A 204 15.34 7.47 -0.57
C ILE A 204 15.20 8.10 -1.94
N ARG A 205 15.23 7.28 -2.99
CA ARG A 205 15.18 7.76 -4.37
C ARG A 205 13.87 8.48 -4.65
N GLN A 206 13.96 9.67 -5.27
CA GLN A 206 12.84 10.56 -5.59
C GLN A 206 11.98 10.97 -4.38
N GLY A 207 12.42 10.66 -3.15
CA GLY A 207 11.60 10.85 -1.95
C GLY A 207 10.31 10.01 -1.92
N ARG A 208 10.20 8.97 -2.77
CA ARG A 208 9.00 8.15 -2.88
C ARG A 208 8.94 7.13 -1.76
N ILE A 209 7.79 7.07 -1.12
CA ILE A 209 7.42 6.01 -0.19
C ILE A 209 6.31 5.15 -0.79
N GLU A 210 6.28 3.90 -0.42
CA GLU A 210 5.24 2.94 -0.75
C GLU A 210 4.66 2.36 0.55
N TRP A 211 3.43 1.90 0.49
CA TRP A 211 2.87 1.10 1.55
C TRP A 211 3.01 -0.38 1.21
N ARG A 212 3.64 -1.13 2.11
CA ARG A 212 3.76 -2.58 2.03
C ARG A 212 2.67 -3.21 2.87
N ALA A 213 1.55 -3.50 2.22
CA ALA A 213 0.40 -4.10 2.86
C ALA A 213 0.58 -5.61 2.98
N GLU A 214 0.29 -6.15 4.15
CA GLU A 214 0.25 -7.58 4.37
C GLU A 214 -1.19 -8.08 4.21
N VAL A 215 -1.38 -9.03 3.31
CA VAL A 215 -2.67 -9.67 3.03
C VAL A 215 -2.53 -11.18 3.10
N THR A 216 -3.61 -11.87 3.40
CA THR A 216 -3.60 -13.33 3.40
C THR A 216 -3.45 -13.90 1.99
N ALA A 217 -2.92 -15.12 1.87
CA ALA A 217 -2.81 -15.82 0.58
C ALA A 217 -4.17 -15.97 -0.12
N ALA A 218 -5.26 -16.11 0.63
CA ALA A 218 -6.62 -16.21 0.09
C ALA A 218 -7.12 -14.89 -0.51
N GLU A 219 -6.72 -13.77 0.06
CA GLU A 219 -7.11 -12.43 -0.40
C GLU A 219 -6.26 -11.96 -1.58
N MET A 220 -5.00 -12.41 -1.64
CA MET A 220 -4.05 -12.01 -2.67
C MET A 220 -4.59 -12.21 -4.09
N GLY A 221 -5.24 -13.36 -4.36
CA GLY A 221 -5.81 -13.69 -5.67
C GLY A 221 -6.95 -12.78 -6.14
N ARG A 222 -7.52 -11.97 -5.22
CA ARG A 222 -8.63 -11.06 -5.51
C ARG A 222 -8.16 -9.63 -5.80
N ILE A 223 -6.89 -9.32 -5.50
CA ILE A 223 -6.35 -7.97 -5.63
C ILE A 223 -5.80 -7.78 -7.04
N GLN A 224 -6.24 -6.73 -7.69
CA GLN A 224 -5.80 -6.37 -9.03
C GLN A 224 -4.78 -5.23 -8.99
N VAL A 225 -3.79 -5.28 -9.88
CA VAL A 225 -2.86 -4.17 -10.11
C VAL A 225 -3.65 -2.95 -10.60
N GLY A 226 -3.32 -1.78 -10.08
CA GLY A 226 -4.04 -0.53 -10.35
C GLY A 226 -5.25 -0.28 -9.44
N ALA A 227 -5.65 -1.23 -8.59
CA ALA A 227 -6.74 -1.04 -7.65
C ALA A 227 -6.51 0.18 -6.76
N PRO A 228 -7.51 1.04 -6.55
CA PRO A 228 -7.39 2.20 -5.66
C PRO A 228 -7.31 1.74 -4.20
N VAL A 229 -6.45 2.42 -3.45
CA VAL A 229 -6.18 2.12 -2.05
C VAL A 229 -6.27 3.41 -1.23
N GLN A 230 -6.93 3.33 -0.09
CA GLN A 230 -6.91 4.39 0.91
C GLN A 230 -6.10 3.92 2.11
N VAL A 231 -5.03 4.65 2.42
CA VAL A 231 -4.09 4.33 3.50
C VAL A 231 -4.19 5.38 4.59
N LYS A 232 -4.35 4.95 5.82
CA LYS A 232 -4.29 5.80 7.02
C LYS A 232 -2.98 5.54 7.73
N ALA A 233 -2.09 6.52 7.68
CA ALA A 233 -0.83 6.47 8.42
C ALA A 233 -1.07 6.62 9.94
N ALA A 234 -0.12 6.16 10.75
CA ALA A 234 -0.16 6.30 12.21
C ALA A 234 -0.27 7.77 12.66
N SER A 235 0.18 8.71 11.83
CA SER A 235 0.00 10.16 12.05
C SER A 235 -1.44 10.66 11.88
N GLY A 236 -2.40 9.77 11.51
CA GLY A 236 -3.79 10.12 11.19
C GLY A 236 -4.01 10.62 9.76
N GLN A 237 -2.96 10.84 8.98
CA GLN A 237 -3.05 11.31 7.60
C GLN A 237 -3.64 10.23 6.70
N LEU A 238 -4.61 10.62 5.87
CA LEU A 238 -5.19 9.79 4.82
C LEU A 238 -4.41 10.00 3.52
N LEU A 239 -3.92 8.92 2.95
CA LEU A 239 -3.19 8.90 1.68
C LEU A 239 -3.96 8.06 0.69
N GLN A 240 -4.09 8.54 -0.53
CA GLN A 240 -4.65 7.77 -1.62
C GLN A 240 -3.51 7.19 -2.47
N GLY A 241 -3.56 5.91 -2.73
CA GLY A 241 -2.57 5.20 -3.52
C GLY A 241 -3.22 4.25 -4.51
N LYS A 242 -2.36 3.53 -5.23
CA LYS A 242 -2.77 2.46 -6.16
C LYS A 242 -1.88 1.25 -5.97
N VAL A 243 -2.48 0.07 -6.06
CA VAL A 243 -1.70 -1.17 -6.08
C VAL A 243 -0.78 -1.17 -7.29
N ARG A 244 0.52 -1.20 -7.04
CA ARG A 244 1.54 -1.30 -8.08
C ARG A 244 1.81 -2.77 -8.44
N MET A 245 1.92 -3.61 -7.43
CA MET A 245 2.29 -5.01 -7.61
C MET A 245 1.84 -5.83 -6.40
N VAL A 246 1.47 -7.06 -6.64
CA VAL A 246 1.28 -8.09 -5.61
C VAL A 246 2.54 -8.97 -5.64
N ALA A 247 3.13 -9.24 -4.47
CA ALA A 247 4.33 -10.06 -4.40
C ALA A 247 4.09 -11.44 -5.04
N PRO A 248 5.06 -11.98 -5.79
CA PRO A 248 4.92 -13.29 -6.43
C PRO A 248 5.05 -14.46 -5.43
N SER A 249 5.45 -14.17 -4.20
CA SER A 249 5.66 -15.16 -3.14
C SER A 249 4.92 -14.78 -1.87
N VAL A 250 4.62 -15.79 -1.08
CA VAL A 250 4.04 -15.69 0.26
C VAL A 250 5.13 -15.98 1.27
N ASP A 251 5.23 -15.21 2.33
CA ASP A 251 6.13 -15.49 3.43
C ASP A 251 5.72 -16.80 4.13
N ALA A 252 6.67 -17.72 4.27
CA ALA A 252 6.40 -19.05 4.81
C ALA A 252 6.08 -19.04 6.32
N GLN A 253 6.56 -18.04 7.06
CA GLN A 253 6.35 -17.92 8.51
C GLN A 253 5.02 -17.27 8.82
N THR A 254 4.73 -16.14 8.18
CA THR A 254 3.50 -15.38 8.43
C THR A 254 2.32 -15.84 7.58
N ARG A 255 2.59 -16.56 6.47
CA ARG A 255 1.60 -16.95 5.44
C ARG A 255 0.91 -15.76 4.79
N ASN A 256 1.51 -14.59 4.88
CA ASN A 256 1.03 -13.38 4.26
C ASN A 256 1.80 -13.07 2.97
N ALA A 257 1.11 -12.49 2.02
CA ALA A 257 1.70 -11.90 0.83
C ALA A 257 1.83 -10.38 1.03
N ILE A 258 2.82 -9.78 0.39
CA ILE A 258 3.00 -8.33 0.40
C ILE A 258 2.36 -7.73 -0.84
N VAL A 259 1.52 -6.73 -0.65
CA VAL A 259 0.98 -5.88 -1.71
C VAL A 259 1.70 -4.53 -1.65
N TYR A 260 2.35 -4.17 -2.75
CA TYR A 260 3.06 -2.90 -2.88
C TYR A 260 2.12 -1.84 -3.43
N VAL A 261 1.92 -0.79 -2.68
CA VAL A 261 1.01 0.30 -3.02
C VAL A 261 1.82 1.58 -3.21
N ASP A 262 1.77 2.14 -4.40
CA ASP A 262 2.38 3.43 -4.67
C ASP A 262 1.58 4.55 -4.03
N LEU A 263 2.29 5.42 -3.33
CA LEU A 263 1.74 6.61 -2.69
C LEU A 263 2.26 7.87 -3.40
N PRO A 264 1.54 9.00 -3.30
CA PRO A 264 1.98 10.26 -3.90
C PRO A 264 3.30 10.73 -3.26
N ALA A 265 4.13 11.45 -4.02
CA ALA A 265 5.44 11.93 -3.56
C ALA A 265 5.35 12.89 -2.36
N ALA A 266 4.25 13.65 -2.24
CA ALA A 266 4.00 14.54 -1.11
C ALA A 266 3.15 13.83 -0.05
N THR A 267 3.80 13.09 0.83
CA THR A 267 3.13 12.33 1.89
C THR A 267 2.98 13.09 3.21
N GLY A 268 3.27 14.39 3.23
CA GLY A 268 3.11 15.24 4.40
C GLY A 268 3.92 14.74 5.61
N SER A 269 3.25 14.34 6.68
CA SER A 269 3.85 13.82 7.91
C SER A 269 4.19 12.33 7.86
N ALA A 270 3.76 11.59 6.83
CA ALA A 270 4.05 10.17 6.69
C ALA A 270 5.53 9.95 6.34
N ARG A 271 6.17 9.01 7.03
CA ARG A 271 7.60 8.68 6.88
C ARG A 271 7.77 7.17 6.65
N ALA A 272 8.83 6.81 5.95
CA ALA A 272 9.27 5.42 5.88
C ALA A 272 9.52 4.87 7.29
N GLY A 273 9.15 3.63 7.54
CA GLY A 273 9.18 2.97 8.85
C GLY A 273 7.89 3.11 9.67
N MET A 274 6.96 4.00 9.30
CA MET A 274 5.69 4.13 10.00
C MET A 274 4.73 2.99 9.67
N TYR A 275 4.01 2.53 10.69
CA TYR A 275 2.87 1.64 10.50
C TYR A 275 1.70 2.37 9.86
N ALA A 276 0.97 1.68 9.02
CA ALA A 276 -0.22 2.19 8.37
C ALA A 276 -1.27 1.09 8.19
N GLN A 277 -2.54 1.49 8.21
CA GLN A 277 -3.67 0.64 7.87
C GLN A 277 -4.29 1.15 6.58
N GLY A 278 -4.86 0.27 5.78
CA GLY A 278 -5.50 0.72 4.55
C GLY A 278 -6.58 -0.22 4.06
N GLU A 279 -7.37 0.30 3.15
CA GLU A 279 -8.44 -0.42 2.47
C GLU A 279 -8.14 -0.48 0.97
N ILE A 280 -8.03 -1.70 0.45
CA ILE A 280 -7.83 -1.97 -0.97
C ILE A 280 -9.21 -2.22 -1.59
N ALA A 281 -9.59 -1.42 -2.58
CA ALA A 281 -10.85 -1.61 -3.28
C ALA A 281 -10.72 -2.77 -4.29
N LEU A 282 -11.63 -3.75 -4.20
CA LEU A 282 -11.71 -4.87 -5.13
C LEU A 282 -12.71 -4.67 -6.27
N GLY A 283 -13.45 -3.55 -6.23
CA GLY A 283 -14.55 -3.28 -7.16
C GLY A 283 -15.90 -3.28 -6.46
N GLN A 284 -16.93 -3.56 -7.23
CA GLN A 284 -18.32 -3.61 -6.75
C GLN A 284 -18.93 -4.97 -7.08
N SER A 285 -19.80 -5.45 -6.21
CA SER A 285 -20.61 -6.64 -6.47
C SER A 285 -22.07 -6.38 -6.18
N GLN A 286 -22.93 -7.02 -6.94
CA GLN A 286 -24.37 -6.99 -6.68
C GLN A 286 -24.67 -7.82 -5.43
N ALA A 287 -25.42 -7.25 -4.50
CA ALA A 287 -25.81 -7.90 -3.25
C ALA A 287 -27.26 -7.63 -2.95
N LEU A 288 -27.96 -8.64 -2.41
CA LEU A 288 -29.32 -8.46 -1.91
C LEU A 288 -29.24 -7.69 -0.60
N THR A 289 -29.89 -6.54 -0.53
CA THR A 289 -29.82 -5.63 0.60
C THR A 289 -31.18 -5.30 1.18
N VAL A 290 -31.19 -5.11 2.50
CA VAL A 290 -32.37 -4.61 3.24
C VAL A 290 -31.95 -3.36 4.03
N PRO A 291 -32.90 -2.49 4.43
CA PRO A 291 -32.58 -1.42 5.38
C PRO A 291 -32.02 -1.99 6.69
N GLN A 292 -31.06 -1.30 7.30
CA GLN A 292 -30.49 -1.72 8.58
C GLN A 292 -31.55 -1.87 9.68
N SER A 293 -32.60 -1.03 9.66
CA SER A 293 -33.74 -1.08 10.58
C SER A 293 -34.59 -2.36 10.46
N ALA A 294 -34.49 -3.09 9.35
CA ALA A 294 -35.18 -4.35 9.13
C ALA A 294 -34.49 -5.55 9.79
N VAL A 295 -33.22 -5.40 10.17
CA VAL A 295 -32.43 -6.47 10.80
C VAL A 295 -32.53 -6.33 12.31
N VAL A 296 -33.03 -7.37 12.96
CA VAL A 296 -33.15 -7.43 14.43
C VAL A 296 -32.14 -8.46 14.95
N VAL A 297 -31.27 -8.04 15.87
CA VAL A 297 -30.31 -8.92 16.51
C VAL A 297 -30.89 -9.42 17.85
N ARG A 298 -31.03 -10.74 17.99
CA ARG A 298 -31.43 -11.40 19.25
C ARG A 298 -30.54 -12.61 19.50
N ASP A 299 -30.08 -12.75 20.71
CA ASP A 299 -29.26 -13.90 21.17
C ASP A 299 -28.01 -14.16 20.28
N GLY A 300 -27.42 -13.05 19.76
CA GLY A 300 -26.23 -13.14 18.90
C GLY A 300 -26.52 -13.52 17.44
N PHE A 301 -27.80 -13.66 17.05
CA PHE A 301 -28.19 -13.96 15.69
C PHE A 301 -28.97 -12.81 15.05
N SER A 302 -28.82 -12.66 13.73
CA SER A 302 -29.57 -11.67 12.95
C SER A 302 -30.85 -12.31 12.41
N TYR A 303 -31.96 -11.61 12.58
CA TYR A 303 -33.28 -12.02 12.11
C TYR A 303 -33.91 -10.93 11.26
N VAL A 304 -34.71 -11.36 10.30
CA VAL A 304 -35.58 -10.51 9.49
C VAL A 304 -36.99 -11.04 9.61
N TYR A 305 -37.94 -10.15 9.73
CA TYR A 305 -39.36 -10.49 9.78
C TYR A 305 -39.99 -10.24 8.41
N THR A 306 -40.70 -11.26 7.90
CA THR A 306 -41.46 -11.14 6.64
C THR A 306 -42.93 -11.23 6.91
N VAL A 307 -43.74 -10.54 6.10
CA VAL A 307 -45.18 -10.56 6.20
C VAL A 307 -45.79 -11.38 5.07
N GLY A 308 -46.54 -12.42 5.44
CA GLY A 308 -47.27 -13.26 4.52
C GLY A 308 -48.50 -12.56 3.91
N ALA A 309 -49.18 -13.19 2.95
CA ALA A 309 -50.41 -12.71 2.37
C ALA A 309 -51.59 -12.67 3.40
N ASP A 310 -51.49 -13.49 4.44
CA ASP A 310 -52.40 -13.59 5.58
C ASP A 310 -52.14 -12.53 6.68
N GLN A 311 -51.29 -11.54 6.43
CA GLN A 311 -50.81 -10.51 7.38
C GLN A 311 -50.15 -11.07 8.63
N LYS A 312 -49.73 -12.33 8.61
CA LYS A 312 -48.92 -12.93 9.68
C LYS A 312 -47.44 -12.73 9.46
N VAL A 313 -46.76 -12.51 10.57
CA VAL A 313 -45.30 -12.30 10.58
C VAL A 313 -44.59 -13.65 10.73
N SER A 314 -43.60 -13.87 9.86
CA SER A 314 -42.69 -15.00 9.97
C SER A 314 -41.27 -14.50 10.24
N GLN A 315 -40.62 -15.07 11.26
CA GLN A 315 -39.25 -14.76 11.62
C GLN A 315 -38.30 -15.67 10.84
N PHE A 316 -37.32 -15.08 10.16
CA PHE A 316 -36.27 -15.79 9.44
C PHE A 316 -34.92 -15.43 10.00
N LYS A 317 -34.12 -16.45 10.32
CA LYS A 317 -32.70 -16.27 10.64
C LYS A 317 -31.94 -15.99 9.35
N VAL A 318 -31.21 -14.88 9.32
CA VAL A 318 -30.43 -14.46 8.16
C VAL A 318 -28.96 -14.31 8.52
N GLN A 319 -28.11 -14.47 7.50
CA GLN A 319 -26.72 -14.08 7.61
C GLN A 319 -26.56 -12.71 6.97
N THR A 320 -26.07 -11.77 7.75
CA THR A 320 -25.75 -10.42 7.27
C THR A 320 -24.29 -10.34 6.82
N GLY A 321 -24.05 -9.57 5.77
CA GLY A 321 -22.72 -9.32 5.25
C GLY A 321 -22.31 -7.85 5.43
N ARG A 322 -21.91 -7.22 4.34
CA ARG A 322 -21.44 -5.84 4.31
C ARG A 322 -22.54 -4.84 4.59
N GLN A 323 -22.16 -3.70 5.13
CA GLN A 323 -23.06 -2.55 5.32
C GLN A 323 -22.57 -1.40 4.43
N SER A 324 -23.52 -0.71 3.80
CA SER A 324 -23.25 0.49 3.01
C SER A 324 -24.34 1.51 3.26
N GLY A 325 -24.00 2.62 3.93
CA GLY A 325 -24.96 3.61 4.38
C GLY A 325 -26.00 3.01 5.34
N ASP A 326 -27.26 3.13 4.99
CA ASP A 326 -28.41 2.61 5.74
C ASP A 326 -28.85 1.19 5.34
N ARG A 327 -28.12 0.52 4.44
CA ARG A 327 -28.43 -0.81 3.93
C ARG A 327 -27.43 -1.86 4.34
N VAL A 328 -27.94 -3.06 4.63
CA VAL A 328 -27.17 -4.23 5.02
C VAL A 328 -27.39 -5.33 3.99
N GLU A 329 -26.30 -5.96 3.57
CA GLU A 329 -26.30 -7.15 2.72
C GLU A 329 -26.86 -8.35 3.48
N VAL A 330 -27.72 -9.12 2.84
CA VAL A 330 -28.17 -10.42 3.31
C VAL A 330 -27.57 -11.47 2.40
N THR A 331 -26.64 -12.26 2.96
CA THR A 331 -25.90 -13.28 2.21
C THR A 331 -26.66 -14.60 2.12
N SER A 332 -27.53 -14.90 3.09
CA SER A 332 -28.37 -16.11 3.08
C SER A 332 -29.59 -15.95 3.99
N GLY A 333 -30.62 -16.77 3.77
CA GLY A 333 -31.81 -16.86 4.62
C GLY A 333 -32.99 -15.98 4.18
N LEU A 334 -32.88 -15.22 3.09
CA LEU A 334 -33.95 -14.35 2.59
C LEU A 334 -34.15 -14.52 1.08
N LYS A 335 -35.42 -14.58 0.65
CA LYS A 335 -35.79 -14.55 -0.77
C LYS A 335 -35.88 -13.12 -1.28
N ALA A 336 -35.53 -12.90 -2.56
CA ALA A 336 -35.53 -11.57 -3.16
C ALA A 336 -36.91 -10.92 -3.28
N ASP A 337 -37.99 -11.74 -3.34
CA ASP A 337 -39.38 -11.35 -3.44
C ASP A 337 -40.08 -11.20 -2.08
N ALA A 338 -39.41 -11.43 -0.97
CA ALA A 338 -39.95 -11.42 0.37
C ALA A 338 -40.41 -10.00 0.77
N ARG A 339 -41.57 -9.88 1.40
CA ARG A 339 -42.05 -8.62 2.00
C ARG A 339 -41.46 -8.48 3.40
N VAL A 340 -40.43 -7.69 3.54
CA VAL A 340 -39.64 -7.53 4.77
C VAL A 340 -40.15 -6.36 5.59
N VAL A 341 -40.30 -6.54 6.89
CA VAL A 341 -40.62 -5.45 7.83
C VAL A 341 -39.42 -4.50 7.95
N ALA A 342 -39.57 -3.28 7.49
CA ALA A 342 -38.54 -2.26 7.52
C ALA A 342 -38.40 -1.57 8.89
N SER A 343 -39.52 -1.41 9.62
CA SER A 343 -39.55 -0.81 10.94
C SER A 343 -40.56 -1.48 11.85
N GLY A 344 -40.29 -1.50 13.16
CA GLY A 344 -41.15 -2.16 14.15
C GLY A 344 -40.80 -3.63 14.43
N GLY A 345 -39.86 -4.21 13.70
CA GLY A 345 -39.48 -5.63 13.84
C GLY A 345 -39.02 -6.04 15.23
N ALA A 346 -38.44 -5.13 16.01
CA ALA A 346 -37.96 -5.42 17.36
C ALA A 346 -39.06 -5.86 18.35
N PHE A 347 -40.32 -5.46 18.09
CA PHE A 347 -41.50 -5.73 18.93
C PHE A 347 -42.30 -6.92 18.45
N LEU A 348 -41.91 -7.55 17.36
CA LEU A 348 -42.62 -8.65 16.73
C LEU A 348 -42.16 -10.01 17.21
N ASN A 349 -43.10 -10.94 17.29
CA ASN A 349 -42.83 -12.36 17.45
C ASN A 349 -43.37 -13.15 16.23
N HIS A 350 -42.87 -14.37 16.08
CA HIS A 350 -43.34 -15.24 15.04
C HIS A 350 -44.85 -15.53 15.24
N GLY A 351 -45.65 -15.36 14.18
CA GLY A 351 -47.08 -15.59 14.20
C GLY A 351 -47.95 -14.37 14.55
N ASP A 352 -47.33 -13.23 14.91
CA ASP A 352 -48.08 -12.01 15.20
C ASP A 352 -48.83 -11.51 13.93
N THR A 353 -50.04 -11.00 14.13
CA THR A 353 -50.82 -10.35 13.04
C THR A 353 -50.51 -8.87 13.02
N VAL A 354 -50.13 -8.32 11.87
CA VAL A 354 -49.73 -6.92 11.70
C VAL A 354 -50.58 -6.19 10.69
N ARG A 355 -50.68 -4.89 10.89
CA ARG A 355 -51.26 -3.98 9.88
C ARG A 355 -50.13 -3.41 9.04
N VAL A 356 -50.12 -3.71 7.75
CA VAL A 356 -49.11 -3.25 6.81
C VAL A 356 -49.43 -1.86 6.34
N VAL A 357 -48.44 -0.94 6.42
CA VAL A 357 -48.43 0.35 5.76
C VAL A 357 -47.25 0.36 4.82
N ASP A 358 -47.46 0.59 3.54
CA ASP A 358 -46.37 0.66 2.57
C ASP A 358 -45.49 1.85 2.90
N ALA A 359 -44.16 1.64 2.87
CA ALA A 359 -43.20 2.72 3.06
C ALA A 359 -43.37 3.75 1.94
N PRO A 360 -43.42 5.05 2.24
CA PRO A 360 -43.31 6.04 1.18
C PRO A 360 -42.02 5.77 0.40
N ALA A 361 -42.14 5.72 -0.92
CA ALA A 361 -40.96 5.50 -1.79
C ALA A 361 -39.88 6.54 -1.43
N VAL A 362 -38.77 6.11 -0.89
CA VAL A 362 -37.59 6.98 -0.65
C VAL A 362 -37.15 7.44 -2.02
N GLN A 363 -37.47 8.67 -2.39
CA GLN A 363 -36.92 9.32 -3.56
C GLN A 363 -35.37 9.31 -3.40
N ALA A 364 -34.70 8.65 -4.32
CA ALA A 364 -33.26 8.73 -4.43
C ALA A 364 -32.87 10.21 -4.49
N ALA A 365 -32.10 10.67 -3.51
CA ALA A 365 -31.53 12.01 -3.53
C ALA A 365 -30.79 12.21 -4.86
N PRO A 366 -31.01 13.34 -5.58
CA PRO A 366 -30.31 13.59 -6.82
C PRO A 366 -28.79 13.62 -6.54
N ALA A 367 -28.04 12.88 -7.35
CA ALA A 367 -26.60 12.91 -7.33
C ALA A 367 -26.12 14.37 -7.40
N ALA A 368 -25.40 14.82 -6.38
CA ALA A 368 -24.80 16.14 -6.37
C ALA A 368 -23.89 16.26 -7.59
N THR A 369 -24.33 17.09 -8.52
CA THR A 369 -23.57 17.50 -9.72
C THR A 369 -22.30 18.18 -9.22
N ALA A 370 -21.15 17.54 -9.40
CA ALA A 370 -19.86 18.15 -9.18
C ALA A 370 -19.72 19.31 -10.18
N THR A 371 -19.86 20.52 -9.69
CA THR A 371 -19.50 21.73 -10.44
C THR A 371 -17.98 21.79 -10.53
N LYS A 372 -17.50 22.07 -11.70
CA LYS A 372 -16.17 22.12 -12.30
C LYS A 372 -15.20 23.05 -11.56
#